data_a0704a08aae4962a4ecd086f0d728c1d
#
_entry.id   a0704a08aae4962a4ecd086f0d728c1d
#
_cell.length_a   1.000
_cell.length_b   1.000
_cell.length_c   1.000
_cell.angle_alpha   90.00
_cell.angle_beta   90.00
_cell.angle_gamma   90.00
#
_symmetry.space_group_name_H-M   'P 1'
#
loop_
_entity.id
_entity.type
_entity.pdbx_description
1 polymer ?
#
loop_
_entity_poly.entity_id
_entity_poly.type
_entity_poly.pdbx_seq_one_letter_code
_entity_poly.pdbx_strand_id
1 'polypeptide(L)'
;WPDNGNLDKARRLLWPIKQKYGKKISWADLLILSGNVAIESMGGKTFGFSGGRPDIWAPEEDIHWGMEQEWLDNKRYKGDRELDNPLGAVQMGLIYVNPQGPDGNPDPLKSAVDIRETFGRMAMNDYETVALIAGGHTFGKAHGAGDDSQVGTEPEGASLEQMGLGWTSSHGSGKGGDTITSGLEGAWTANPTQWDNGYFDLLFGYEWELGKSPAGAQQWFAVNQKEEDMAPDAADSSKRVPTMMATTDIAMREDPSYKKISKHFHENPEEFADAFARAWFKLLHRDMGPKNRYMGPEVPDEELIWQDPIPVGASYDIDKVKSKIAETNLTIQEMVETAWASASTYRGTDMRGGANGARIRLAPQKDWEIN
;
A
#
# COMPACT_ATOMS: atom_id res chain seq x y z
N TRP A 1 12.73 6.05 3.07
CA TRP A 1 11.82 7.09 2.59
C TRP A 1 11.75 8.21 3.60
N PRO A 2 11.78 9.50 3.20
CA PRO A 2 11.73 10.64 4.13
C PRO A 2 10.48 10.66 5.01
N ASP A 3 9.36 10.16 4.52
CA ASP A 3 8.10 10.04 5.24
C ASP A 3 8.05 8.87 6.24
N ASN A 4 9.09 8.03 6.31
CA ASN A 4 9.26 7.03 7.35
C ASN A 4 9.87 7.59 8.66
N GLY A 5 9.89 8.89 8.84
CA GLY A 5 10.35 9.53 10.07
C GLY A 5 9.58 9.06 11.31
N ASN A 6 10.30 8.90 12.42
CA ASN A 6 9.74 8.50 13.72
C ASN A 6 9.14 7.08 13.83
N LEU A 7 9.31 6.20 12.85
CA LEU A 7 8.84 4.81 12.94
C LEU A 7 9.54 4.00 14.04
N ASP A 8 10.73 4.39 14.47
CA ASP A 8 11.41 3.82 15.63
C ASP A 8 10.59 3.93 16.91
N LYS A 9 9.80 5.00 17.07
CA LYS A 9 8.89 5.15 18.20
C LYS A 9 7.84 4.04 18.23
N ALA A 10 7.23 3.72 17.09
CA ALA A 10 6.27 2.62 16.97
C ALA A 10 6.92 1.27 17.33
N ARG A 11 8.13 1.00 16.83
CA ARG A 11 8.86 -0.23 17.19
C ARG A 11 9.18 -0.31 18.67
N ARG A 12 9.55 0.80 19.31
CA ARG A 12 9.79 0.84 20.76
C ARG A 12 8.53 0.58 21.57
N LEU A 13 7.39 1.12 21.15
CA LEU A 13 6.09 0.85 21.78
C LEU A 13 5.68 -0.62 21.66
N LEU A 14 5.99 -1.28 20.55
CA LEU A 14 5.70 -2.70 20.30
C LEU A 14 6.74 -3.64 20.93
N TRP A 15 7.90 -3.13 21.36
CA TRP A 15 9.00 -3.94 21.88
C TRP A 15 8.62 -4.86 23.04
N PRO A 16 7.85 -4.46 24.05
CA PRO A 16 7.42 -5.36 25.12
C PRO A 16 6.61 -6.56 24.61
N ILE A 17 5.79 -6.37 23.57
CA ILE A 17 5.03 -7.43 22.93
C ILE A 17 6.00 -8.35 22.18
N LYS A 18 6.91 -7.80 21.39
CA LYS A 18 7.92 -8.58 20.67
C LYS A 18 8.79 -9.40 21.60
N GLN A 19 9.21 -8.85 22.74
CA GLN A 19 9.95 -9.58 23.76
C GLN A 19 9.14 -10.75 24.34
N LYS A 20 7.86 -10.52 24.65
CA LYS A 20 6.98 -11.55 25.21
C LYS A 20 6.80 -12.74 24.26
N TYR A 21 6.62 -12.48 22.98
CA TYR A 21 6.33 -13.52 21.99
C TYR A 21 7.59 -14.04 21.26
N GLY A 22 8.67 -13.28 21.25
CA GLY A 22 9.97 -13.66 20.66
C GLY A 22 9.85 -14.05 19.19
N LYS A 23 10.29 -15.27 18.87
CA LYS A 23 10.25 -15.82 17.52
C LYS A 23 8.87 -16.36 17.09
N LYS A 24 7.88 -16.34 17.97
CA LYS A 24 6.52 -16.82 17.66
C LYS A 24 5.74 -15.83 16.76
N ILE A 25 6.21 -14.61 16.65
CA ILE A 25 5.67 -13.59 15.76
C ILE A 25 6.83 -12.84 15.12
N SER A 26 6.80 -12.68 13.80
CA SER A 26 7.74 -11.81 13.08
C SER A 26 7.47 -10.33 13.41
N TRP A 27 8.43 -9.46 13.14
CA TRP A 27 8.17 -8.02 13.18
C TRP A 27 7.18 -7.61 12.09
N ALA A 28 7.29 -8.22 10.91
CA ALA A 28 6.35 -7.98 9.81
C ALA A 28 4.91 -8.25 10.23
N ASP A 29 4.65 -9.43 10.81
CA ASP A 29 3.30 -9.78 11.30
C ASP A 29 2.85 -8.89 12.45
N LEU A 30 3.74 -8.55 13.38
CA LEU A 30 3.41 -7.70 14.51
C LEU A 30 3.02 -6.28 14.08
N LEU A 31 3.76 -5.71 13.11
CA LEU A 31 3.46 -4.37 12.58
C LEU A 31 2.12 -4.34 11.85
N ILE A 32 1.85 -5.34 11.02
CA ILE A 32 0.56 -5.47 10.31
C ILE A 32 -0.60 -5.64 11.30
N LEU A 33 -0.45 -6.54 12.28
CA LEU A 33 -1.47 -6.76 13.31
C LEU A 33 -1.73 -5.47 14.12
N SER A 34 -0.68 -4.71 14.44
CA SER A 34 -0.84 -3.45 15.16
C SER A 34 -1.63 -2.42 14.34
N GLY A 35 -1.47 -2.41 13.01
CA GLY A 35 -2.29 -1.61 12.10
C GLY A 35 -3.77 -1.97 12.16
N ASN A 36 -4.10 -3.26 12.12
CA ASN A 36 -5.48 -3.72 12.29
C ASN A 36 -6.08 -3.29 13.64
N VAL A 37 -5.34 -3.52 14.73
CA VAL A 37 -5.79 -3.11 16.08
C VAL A 37 -6.00 -1.59 16.16
N ALA A 38 -5.14 -0.80 15.52
CA ALA A 38 -5.30 0.65 15.46
C ALA A 38 -6.59 1.05 14.73
N ILE A 39 -6.85 0.47 13.56
CA ILE A 39 -8.09 0.73 12.78
C ILE A 39 -9.33 0.37 13.62
N GLU A 40 -9.33 -0.80 14.25
CA GLU A 40 -10.44 -1.26 15.09
C GLU A 40 -10.64 -0.37 16.33
N SER A 41 -9.55 0.11 16.95
CA SER A 41 -9.60 1.04 18.09
C SER A 41 -10.20 2.40 17.74
N MET A 42 -10.13 2.79 16.47
CA MET A 42 -10.74 4.00 15.92
C MET A 42 -12.18 3.79 15.43
N GLY A 43 -12.73 2.58 15.58
CA GLY A 43 -14.09 2.23 15.17
C GLY A 43 -14.19 1.72 13.72
N GLY A 44 -13.07 1.57 13.01
CA GLY A 44 -13.04 0.96 11.69
C GLY A 44 -13.21 -0.56 11.75
N LYS A 45 -13.55 -1.16 10.63
CA LYS A 45 -13.63 -2.62 10.47
C LYS A 45 -12.39 -3.13 9.75
N THR A 46 -11.92 -4.31 10.13
CA THR A 46 -10.93 -5.07 9.37
C THR A 46 -11.58 -6.34 8.81
N PHE A 47 -11.06 -6.83 7.68
CA PHE A 47 -11.58 -8.05 7.07
C PHE A 47 -11.00 -9.31 7.72
N GLY A 48 -9.84 -9.19 8.35
CA GLY A 48 -9.15 -10.24 9.04
C GLY A 48 -7.63 -10.05 9.05
N PHE A 49 -6.93 -11.07 9.52
CA PHE A 49 -5.47 -11.07 9.60
C PHE A 49 -4.92 -12.48 9.39
N SER A 50 -3.79 -12.56 8.70
CA SER A 50 -2.97 -13.77 8.67
C SER A 50 -1.54 -13.46 9.05
N GLY A 51 -0.98 -14.28 9.93
CA GLY A 51 0.46 -14.39 10.11
C GLY A 51 1.11 -15.25 9.02
N GLY A 52 2.44 -15.27 9.01
CA GLY A 52 3.24 -16.06 8.08
C GLY A 52 4.27 -15.28 7.28
N ARG A 53 4.43 -13.98 7.54
CA ARG A 53 5.48 -13.16 6.92
C ARG A 53 6.80 -13.38 7.63
N PRO A 54 7.87 -13.74 6.92
CA PRO A 54 9.22 -13.70 7.48
C PRO A 54 9.72 -12.26 7.61
N ASP A 55 10.63 -12.04 8.56
CA ASP A 55 11.42 -10.80 8.57
C ASP A 55 12.59 -10.92 7.59
N ILE A 56 12.80 -9.89 6.77
CA ILE A 56 13.93 -9.76 5.87
C ILE A 56 14.83 -8.65 6.41
N TRP A 57 16.08 -8.99 6.71
CA TRP A 57 17.03 -8.13 7.41
C TRP A 57 18.07 -7.47 6.50
N ALA A 58 18.13 -7.90 5.26
CA ALA A 58 19.00 -7.34 4.23
C ALA A 58 18.30 -7.42 2.88
N PRO A 59 18.63 -6.54 1.93
CA PRO A 59 18.13 -6.66 0.56
C PRO A 59 18.49 -8.02 -0.04
N GLU A 60 17.55 -8.64 -0.73
CA GLU A 60 17.79 -9.83 -1.52
C GLU A 60 18.46 -9.42 -2.83
N GLU A 61 19.54 -10.12 -3.22
CA GLU A 61 20.38 -9.72 -4.38
C GLU A 61 19.59 -9.69 -5.70
N ASP A 62 18.62 -10.56 -5.85
CA ASP A 62 17.78 -10.68 -7.06
C ASP A 62 16.64 -9.66 -7.14
N ILE A 63 16.36 -8.94 -6.06
CA ILE A 63 15.31 -7.91 -6.00
C ILE A 63 15.83 -6.54 -5.56
N HIS A 64 17.11 -6.41 -5.31
CA HIS A 64 17.75 -5.14 -5.00
C HIS A 64 18.19 -4.43 -6.28
N TRP A 65 17.63 -3.27 -6.58
CA TRP A 65 17.87 -2.50 -7.80
C TRP A 65 18.71 -1.25 -7.58
N GLY A 66 19.60 -1.27 -6.60
CA GLY A 66 20.42 -0.14 -6.24
C GLY A 66 19.81 0.71 -5.13
N MET A 67 20.40 1.84 -4.87
CA MET A 67 19.95 2.76 -3.84
C MET A 67 18.62 3.36 -4.19
N GLU A 68 17.71 3.45 -3.24
CA GLU A 68 16.36 4.00 -3.45
C GLU A 68 16.38 5.43 -4.01
N GLN A 69 17.33 6.25 -3.62
CA GLN A 69 17.51 7.62 -4.12
C GLN A 69 17.72 7.71 -5.63
N GLU A 70 18.19 6.64 -6.27
CA GLU A 70 18.43 6.63 -7.72
C GLU A 70 17.14 6.49 -8.52
N TRP A 71 16.08 6.00 -7.90
CA TRP A 71 14.80 5.71 -8.57
C TRP A 71 13.57 6.09 -7.75
N LEU A 72 13.75 6.94 -6.75
CA LEU A 72 12.69 7.64 -6.05
C LEU A 72 12.06 8.73 -6.92
N ASP A 73 10.87 9.14 -6.53
CA ASP A 73 10.16 10.28 -7.12
C ASP A 73 9.88 10.11 -8.63
N ASN A 74 9.91 11.16 -9.36
CA ASN A 74 9.63 11.18 -10.80
C ASN A 74 10.68 10.42 -11.64
N LYS A 75 11.82 10.07 -11.08
CA LYS A 75 12.87 9.25 -11.72
C LYS A 75 12.39 7.85 -12.14
N ARG A 76 11.26 7.40 -11.60
CA ARG A 76 10.65 6.11 -11.96
C ARG A 76 9.93 6.12 -13.31
N TYR A 77 9.64 7.29 -13.82
CA TYR A 77 8.88 7.45 -15.04
C TYR A 77 9.79 7.81 -16.23
N LYS A 78 9.49 7.25 -17.39
CA LYS A 78 10.09 7.61 -18.69
C LYS A 78 9.00 8.05 -19.66
N GLY A 79 9.39 8.79 -20.69
CA GLY A 79 8.48 9.23 -21.76
C GLY A 79 7.22 9.90 -21.23
N ASP A 80 6.07 9.45 -21.67
CA ASP A 80 4.75 9.90 -21.21
C ASP A 80 4.32 9.22 -19.89
N ARG A 81 5.22 9.13 -18.92
CA ARG A 81 5.02 8.56 -17.59
C ARG A 81 4.85 7.04 -17.58
N GLU A 82 5.59 6.37 -18.43
CA GLU A 82 5.76 4.93 -18.32
C GLU A 82 6.71 4.60 -17.15
N LEU A 83 6.33 3.64 -16.32
CA LEU A 83 7.20 3.17 -15.25
C LEU A 83 8.38 2.40 -15.82
N ASP A 84 9.58 2.85 -15.50
CA ASP A 84 10.83 2.29 -16.01
C ASP A 84 11.03 0.83 -15.58
N ASN A 85 10.71 0.55 -14.33
CA ASN A 85 10.78 -0.80 -13.78
C ASN A 85 9.43 -1.24 -13.22
N PRO A 86 8.69 -2.10 -13.95
CA PRO A 86 7.37 -2.55 -13.51
C PRO A 86 7.36 -3.22 -12.15
N LEU A 87 8.41 -3.99 -11.83
CA LEU A 87 8.50 -4.70 -10.55
C LEU A 87 8.75 -3.75 -9.38
N GLY A 88 9.46 -2.63 -9.60
CA GLY A 88 9.70 -1.62 -8.58
C GLY A 88 8.41 -1.07 -7.97
N ALA A 89 7.42 -0.79 -8.80
CA ALA A 89 6.12 -0.32 -8.33
C ALA A 89 5.39 -1.35 -7.46
N VAL A 90 5.53 -2.64 -7.77
CA VAL A 90 4.92 -3.73 -7.01
C VAL A 90 5.57 -3.92 -5.64
N GLN A 91 6.90 -3.89 -5.58
CA GLN A 91 7.64 -4.13 -4.33
C GLN A 91 7.62 -2.94 -3.38
N MET A 92 7.71 -1.73 -3.93
CA MET A 92 7.71 -0.52 -3.11
C MET A 92 6.29 -0.03 -2.79
N GLY A 93 5.28 -0.72 -3.28
CA GLY A 93 3.89 -0.48 -2.92
C GLY A 93 3.40 0.93 -3.25
N LEU A 94 2.52 1.40 -2.42
CA LEU A 94 1.76 2.64 -2.54
C LEU A 94 2.58 3.92 -2.49
N ILE A 95 3.80 3.86 -2.07
CA ILE A 95 4.60 5.05 -1.73
C ILE A 95 4.79 5.97 -2.93
N TYR A 96 4.48 5.45 -4.14
CA TYR A 96 4.89 6.26 -5.24
C TYR A 96 3.81 6.77 -6.18
N VAL A 97 2.92 7.54 -5.62
CA VAL A 97 2.19 8.57 -6.37
C VAL A 97 2.51 9.90 -5.72
N ASN A 98 3.11 10.83 -6.45
CA ASN A 98 3.46 12.12 -5.89
C ASN A 98 2.19 12.85 -5.42
N PRO A 99 2.04 13.13 -4.11
CA PRO A 99 0.81 13.74 -3.59
C PRO A 99 0.61 15.17 -4.09
N GLN A 100 1.68 15.81 -4.56
CA GLN A 100 1.61 17.15 -5.16
C GLN A 100 1.18 17.12 -6.63
N GLY A 101 1.07 15.95 -7.24
CA GLY A 101 0.80 15.73 -8.66
C GLY A 101 2.02 15.30 -9.45
N PRO A 102 1.86 14.84 -10.69
CA PRO A 102 2.94 14.39 -11.55
C PRO A 102 4.01 15.46 -11.73
N ASP A 103 5.27 15.11 -11.43
CA ASP A 103 6.42 16.03 -11.45
C ASP A 103 6.24 17.27 -10.54
N GLY A 104 5.44 17.14 -9.46
CA GLY A 104 5.08 18.26 -8.60
C GLY A 104 4.10 19.25 -9.23
N ASN A 105 3.50 18.91 -10.38
CA ASN A 105 2.48 19.73 -11.03
C ASN A 105 1.09 19.37 -10.48
N PRO A 106 0.34 20.30 -9.86
CA PRO A 106 -0.91 20.01 -9.18
C PRO A 106 -2.09 19.83 -10.14
N ASP A 107 -2.00 18.84 -11.01
CA ASP A 107 -3.03 18.44 -11.96
C ASP A 107 -3.73 17.16 -11.50
N PRO A 108 -4.98 17.23 -10.98
CA PRO A 108 -5.69 16.08 -10.46
C PRO A 108 -5.98 14.99 -11.50
N LEU A 109 -6.25 15.37 -12.76
CA LEU A 109 -6.55 14.40 -13.80
C LEU A 109 -5.30 13.63 -14.24
N LYS A 110 -4.15 14.27 -14.27
CA LYS A 110 -2.88 13.58 -14.52
C LYS A 110 -2.49 12.71 -13.31
N SER A 111 -2.75 13.18 -12.09
CA SER A 111 -2.57 12.36 -10.90
C SER A 111 -3.39 11.07 -10.95
N ALA A 112 -4.63 11.14 -11.47
CA ALA A 112 -5.47 9.94 -11.63
C ALA A 112 -4.85 8.88 -12.54
N VAL A 113 -4.06 9.28 -13.53
CA VAL A 113 -3.31 8.37 -14.42
C VAL A 113 -2.23 7.65 -13.63
N ASP A 114 -1.40 8.38 -12.89
CA ASP A 114 -0.33 7.81 -12.07
C ASP A 114 -0.88 6.88 -10.96
N ILE A 115 -1.98 7.29 -10.31
CA ILE A 115 -2.67 6.48 -9.31
C ILE A 115 -3.10 5.15 -9.94
N ARG A 116 -3.79 5.21 -11.07
CA ARG A 116 -4.33 4.01 -11.74
C ARG A 116 -3.23 3.07 -12.20
N GLU A 117 -2.13 3.61 -12.72
CA GLU A 117 -0.96 2.82 -13.12
C GLU A 117 -0.34 2.11 -11.89
N THR A 118 -0.10 2.84 -10.81
CA THR A 118 0.54 2.29 -9.60
C THR A 118 -0.34 1.25 -8.92
N PHE A 119 -1.60 1.56 -8.69
CA PHE A 119 -2.54 0.65 -8.03
C PHE A 119 -2.90 -0.55 -8.93
N GLY A 120 -2.99 -0.33 -10.24
CA GLY A 120 -3.22 -1.41 -11.22
C GLY A 120 -2.10 -2.46 -11.20
N ARG A 121 -0.85 -2.04 -11.01
CA ARG A 121 0.29 -2.97 -10.84
C ARG A 121 0.23 -3.78 -9.55
N MET A 122 -0.46 -3.28 -8.54
CA MET A 122 -0.79 -4.02 -7.33
C MET A 122 -2.08 -4.85 -7.47
N ALA A 123 -2.59 -5.00 -8.68
CA ALA A 123 -3.83 -5.69 -9.01
C ALA A 123 -5.08 -5.07 -8.36
N MET A 124 -5.06 -3.77 -8.06
CA MET A 124 -6.21 -3.02 -7.54
C MET A 124 -6.96 -2.34 -8.69
N ASN A 125 -8.27 -2.50 -8.69
CA ASN A 125 -9.16 -1.76 -9.59
C ASN A 125 -9.54 -0.39 -9.00
N ASP A 126 -10.26 0.44 -9.76
CA ASP A 126 -10.65 1.79 -9.33
C ASP A 126 -11.49 1.77 -8.04
N TYR A 127 -12.33 0.76 -7.83
CA TYR A 127 -13.15 0.63 -6.62
C TYR A 127 -12.31 0.38 -5.37
N GLU A 128 -11.37 -0.56 -5.45
CA GLU A 128 -10.41 -0.87 -4.38
C GLU A 128 -9.46 0.32 -4.13
N THR A 129 -9.04 1.00 -5.19
CA THR A 129 -8.17 2.17 -5.13
C THR A 129 -8.81 3.33 -4.37
N VAL A 130 -10.04 3.70 -4.73
CA VAL A 130 -10.79 4.76 -4.02
C VAL A 130 -11.05 4.37 -2.57
N ALA A 131 -11.45 3.12 -2.32
CA ALA A 131 -11.68 2.63 -0.96
C ALA A 131 -10.42 2.74 -0.11
N LEU A 132 -9.26 2.35 -0.64
CA LEU A 132 -8.01 2.34 0.11
C LEU A 132 -7.49 3.76 0.37
N ILE A 133 -7.57 4.65 -0.61
CA ILE A 133 -7.15 6.05 -0.45
C ILE A 133 -8.07 6.76 0.56
N ALA A 134 -9.36 6.76 0.33
CA ALA A 134 -10.32 7.46 1.19
C ALA A 134 -10.34 6.89 2.61
N GLY A 135 -10.28 5.56 2.74
CA GLY A 135 -10.24 4.89 4.04
C GLY A 135 -8.95 5.17 4.80
N GLY A 136 -7.80 5.15 4.11
CA GLY A 136 -6.51 5.50 4.69
C GLY A 136 -6.45 6.96 5.14
N HIS A 137 -7.00 7.87 4.34
CA HIS A 137 -7.04 9.30 4.65
C HIS A 137 -8.18 9.71 5.60
N THR A 138 -9.05 8.79 6.02
CA THR A 138 -10.04 9.03 7.07
C THR A 138 -9.36 9.36 8.40
N PHE A 139 -8.17 8.81 8.67
CA PHE A 139 -7.43 9.03 9.91
C PHE A 139 -5.96 9.43 9.66
N GLY A 140 -5.32 9.91 10.73
CA GLY A 140 -3.96 10.36 10.69
C GLY A 140 -3.79 11.77 10.13
N LYS A 141 -2.54 12.16 9.99
CA LYS A 141 -2.13 13.42 9.36
C LYS A 141 -0.77 13.29 8.70
N ALA A 142 -0.52 14.14 7.71
CA ALA A 142 0.80 14.39 7.17
C ALA A 142 1.52 15.49 7.98
N HIS A 143 2.85 15.46 7.96
CA HIS A 143 3.70 16.38 8.70
C HIS A 143 4.65 17.12 7.75
N GLY A 144 4.52 18.42 7.72
CA GLY A 144 5.35 19.33 6.95
C GLY A 144 5.50 20.66 7.69
N ALA A 145 5.90 20.60 8.97
CA ALA A 145 5.90 21.70 9.91
C ALA A 145 6.92 22.81 9.57
N GLY A 146 7.93 22.54 8.77
CA GLY A 146 8.97 23.48 8.38
C GLY A 146 9.60 23.11 7.05
N ASP A 147 10.58 23.90 6.61
CA ASP A 147 11.28 23.73 5.35
C ASP A 147 11.94 22.34 5.24
N ASP A 148 11.77 21.68 4.11
CA ASP A 148 12.25 20.32 3.85
C ASP A 148 13.78 20.20 3.86
N SER A 149 14.51 21.29 3.62
CA SER A 149 15.97 21.34 3.75
C SER A 149 16.48 21.04 5.17
N GLN A 150 15.60 21.07 6.17
CA GLN A 150 15.92 20.73 7.55
C GLN A 150 15.83 19.23 7.84
N VAL A 151 15.33 18.42 6.91
CA VAL A 151 15.35 16.96 7.02
C VAL A 151 16.78 16.46 6.81
N GLY A 152 17.22 15.60 7.72
CA GLY A 152 18.59 15.07 7.73
C GLY A 152 18.83 13.99 6.68
N THR A 153 20.02 13.41 6.74
CA THR A 153 20.43 12.32 5.86
C THR A 153 19.50 11.10 6.00
N GLU A 154 19.26 10.39 4.91
CA GLU A 154 18.52 9.13 4.97
C GLU A 154 19.17 8.12 5.94
N PRO A 155 18.37 7.26 6.60
CA PRO A 155 18.86 6.38 7.64
C PRO A 155 20.03 5.47 7.24
N GLU A 156 20.07 5.01 5.99
CA GLU A 156 21.16 4.18 5.46
C GLU A 156 22.48 4.94 5.26
N GLY A 157 22.39 6.24 4.98
CA GLY A 157 23.54 7.14 4.89
C GLY A 157 23.88 7.85 6.19
N ALA A 158 23.12 7.60 7.27
CA ALA A 158 23.33 8.23 8.56
C ALA A 158 24.46 7.58 9.36
N SER A 159 24.92 8.27 10.43
CA SER A 159 25.89 7.70 11.36
C SER A 159 25.33 6.47 12.08
N LEU A 160 26.21 5.61 12.59
CA LEU A 160 25.83 4.37 13.28
C LEU A 160 24.88 4.63 14.46
N GLU A 161 25.05 5.74 15.16
CA GLU A 161 24.22 6.14 16.30
C GLU A 161 22.78 6.50 15.89
N GLN A 162 22.58 6.84 14.62
CA GLN A 162 21.30 7.23 14.06
C GLN A 162 20.64 6.13 13.22
N MET A 163 21.38 5.10 12.85
CA MET A 163 20.85 4.01 12.04
C MET A 163 19.66 3.33 12.71
N GLY A 164 18.60 3.16 11.94
CA GLY A 164 17.35 2.55 12.41
C GLY A 164 16.49 3.46 13.30
N LEU A 165 16.84 4.72 13.49
CA LEU A 165 16.04 5.70 14.19
C LEU A 165 15.11 6.52 13.28
N GLY A 166 15.13 6.23 11.98
CA GLY A 166 14.40 6.98 10.98
C GLY A 166 15.10 8.29 10.61
N TRP A 167 14.41 9.12 9.88
CA TRP A 167 14.91 10.40 9.46
C TRP A 167 14.98 11.39 10.63
N THR A 168 16.05 12.13 10.71
CA THR A 168 16.22 13.22 11.69
C THR A 168 15.80 14.55 11.08
N SER A 169 15.44 15.52 11.93
CA SER A 169 15.12 16.88 11.50
C SER A 169 15.74 17.89 12.46
N SER A 170 16.27 18.97 11.91
CA SER A 170 16.78 20.12 12.68
C SER A 170 15.72 21.19 12.93
N HIS A 171 14.49 21.02 12.43
CA HIS A 171 13.39 21.94 12.66
C HIS A 171 12.87 21.82 14.09
N GLY A 172 12.95 22.87 14.85
CA GLY A 172 12.47 22.91 16.24
C GLY A 172 13.01 21.75 17.08
N SER A 173 12.10 20.94 17.64
CA SER A 173 12.44 19.72 18.39
C SER A 173 12.69 18.50 17.50
N GLY A 174 12.43 18.58 16.20
CA GLY A 174 12.48 17.48 15.23
C GLY A 174 11.43 16.40 15.43
N LYS A 175 10.44 16.61 16.30
CA LYS A 175 9.40 15.63 16.64
C LYS A 175 8.09 16.32 17.06
N GLY A 176 7.02 15.52 17.19
CA GLY A 176 5.70 16.07 17.56
C GLY A 176 5.23 17.09 16.53
N GLY A 177 4.86 18.29 16.98
CA GLY A 177 4.43 19.39 16.12
C GLY A 177 5.52 19.93 15.17
N ASP A 178 6.78 19.60 15.41
CA ASP A 178 7.93 20.04 14.58
C ASP A 178 8.35 18.94 13.56
N THR A 179 7.55 17.91 13.37
CA THR A 179 7.88 16.80 12.46
C THR A 179 7.78 17.23 11.00
N ILE A 180 8.73 16.80 10.18
CA ILE A 180 8.70 16.92 8.73
C ILE A 180 8.83 15.50 8.15
N THR A 181 7.87 15.08 7.32
CA THR A 181 7.88 13.80 6.62
C THR A 181 7.65 13.99 5.13
N SER A 182 6.41 13.85 4.65
CA SER A 182 6.07 13.98 3.22
C SER A 182 6.06 15.42 2.67
N GLY A 183 6.25 16.40 3.51
CA GLY A 183 6.15 17.82 3.17
C GLY A 183 4.74 18.39 3.23
N LEU A 184 3.69 17.59 3.05
CA LEU A 184 2.31 18.01 3.30
C LEU A 184 2.10 18.24 4.80
N GLU A 185 1.23 19.19 5.15
CA GLU A 185 0.90 19.48 6.56
C GLU A 185 -0.61 19.49 6.76
N GLY A 186 -1.09 18.64 7.67
CA GLY A 186 -2.48 18.63 8.11
C GLY A 186 -3.14 17.27 8.06
N ALA A 187 -4.35 17.22 8.59
CA ALA A 187 -5.24 16.05 8.52
C ALA A 187 -6.23 16.23 7.36
N TRP A 188 -6.77 15.12 6.88
CA TRP A 188 -7.81 15.12 5.82
C TRP A 188 -9.22 15.29 6.39
N THR A 189 -9.40 14.98 7.68
CA THR A 189 -10.73 14.98 8.34
C THR A 189 -10.70 15.75 9.65
N ALA A 190 -11.86 16.14 10.13
CA ALA A 190 -12.03 16.79 11.41
C ALA A 190 -11.77 15.85 12.60
N ASN A 191 -11.86 14.54 12.39
CA ASN A 191 -11.69 13.50 13.41
C ASN A 191 -10.58 12.49 13.05
N PRO A 192 -9.31 12.90 12.99
CA PRO A 192 -8.23 12.08 12.44
C PRO A 192 -7.87 10.82 13.26
N THR A 193 -8.55 10.58 14.37
CA THR A 193 -8.39 9.39 15.22
C THR A 193 -9.66 8.55 15.31
N GLN A 194 -10.60 8.75 14.39
CA GLN A 194 -11.88 8.05 14.40
C GLN A 194 -12.26 7.66 12.97
N TRP A 195 -12.81 6.46 12.79
CA TRP A 195 -13.43 6.06 11.53
C TRP A 195 -14.79 6.74 11.37
N ASP A 196 -14.93 7.52 10.34
CA ASP A 196 -16.21 8.13 9.92
C ASP A 196 -16.21 8.37 8.40
N ASN A 197 -17.23 9.07 7.91
CA ASN A 197 -17.35 9.41 6.48
C ASN A 197 -16.78 10.81 6.16
N GLY A 198 -16.09 11.43 7.12
CA GLY A 198 -15.62 12.82 7.07
C GLY A 198 -14.71 13.14 5.88
N TYR A 199 -13.98 12.15 5.35
CA TYR A 199 -13.17 12.35 4.14
C TYR A 199 -14.03 12.79 2.95
N PHE A 200 -15.11 12.08 2.66
CA PHE A 200 -16.00 12.42 1.55
C PHE A 200 -16.87 13.65 1.86
N ASP A 201 -17.29 13.81 3.13
CA ASP A 201 -18.04 15.00 3.56
C ASP A 201 -17.26 16.27 3.24
N LEU A 202 -15.96 16.29 3.55
CA LEU A 202 -15.10 17.43 3.28
C LEU A 202 -14.74 17.55 1.79
N LEU A 203 -14.37 16.44 1.14
CA LEU A 203 -13.98 16.43 -0.27
C LEU A 203 -15.08 17.02 -1.17
N PHE A 204 -16.35 16.70 -0.90
CA PHE A 204 -17.49 17.16 -1.67
C PHE A 204 -18.19 18.39 -1.08
N GLY A 205 -18.00 18.66 0.22
CA GLY A 205 -18.65 19.75 0.92
C GLY A 205 -18.03 21.13 0.72
N TYR A 206 -16.79 21.18 0.22
CA TYR A 206 -16.05 22.42 0.01
C TYR A 206 -15.56 22.61 -1.42
N GLU A 207 -15.35 23.87 -1.79
CA GLU A 207 -14.46 24.21 -2.89
C GLU A 207 -13.02 24.25 -2.35
N TRP A 208 -12.07 23.88 -3.19
CA TRP A 208 -10.67 23.72 -2.80
C TRP A 208 -9.77 24.67 -3.60
N GLU A 209 -8.87 25.33 -2.91
CA GLU A 209 -7.86 26.20 -3.52
C GLU A 209 -6.45 25.69 -3.23
N LEU A 210 -5.58 25.85 -4.21
CA LEU A 210 -4.18 25.43 -4.12
C LEU A 210 -3.40 26.39 -3.24
N GLY A 211 -2.62 25.84 -2.31
CA GLY A 211 -1.70 26.59 -1.46
C GLY A 211 -0.42 25.80 -1.17
N LYS A 212 0.33 26.23 -0.18
CA LYS A 212 1.56 25.56 0.25
C LYS A 212 1.56 25.27 1.73
N SER A 213 2.12 24.12 2.08
CA SER A 213 2.45 23.78 3.46
C SER A 213 3.61 24.64 3.99
N PRO A 214 3.90 24.65 5.30
CA PRO A 214 5.11 25.29 5.84
C PRO A 214 6.41 24.70 5.29
N ALA A 215 6.41 23.43 4.90
CA ALA A 215 7.54 22.76 4.21
C ALA A 215 7.68 23.16 2.73
N GLY A 216 6.74 23.93 2.17
CA GLY A 216 6.76 24.37 0.80
C GLY A 216 6.03 23.45 -0.19
N ALA A 217 5.53 22.29 0.26
CA ALA A 217 4.79 21.36 -0.60
C ALA A 217 3.42 21.92 -1.01
N GLN A 218 3.00 21.65 -2.23
CA GLN A 218 1.69 22.04 -2.74
C GLN A 218 0.60 21.16 -2.18
N GLN A 219 -0.44 21.77 -1.63
CA GLN A 219 -1.62 21.10 -1.10
C GLN A 219 -2.86 21.98 -1.25
N TRP A 220 -4.04 21.39 -1.06
CA TRP A 220 -5.30 22.07 -1.26
C TRP A 220 -5.98 22.37 0.08
N PHE A 221 -6.54 23.56 0.19
CA PHE A 221 -7.25 24.06 1.38
C PHE A 221 -8.71 24.32 1.05
N ALA A 222 -9.58 23.99 2.00
CA ALA A 222 -11.01 24.26 1.88
C ALA A 222 -11.29 25.77 1.94
N VAL A 223 -12.06 26.29 0.97
CA VAL A 223 -12.46 27.69 0.92
C VAL A 223 -13.53 27.95 1.97
N ASN A 224 -13.29 28.94 2.84
CA ASN A 224 -14.24 29.32 3.93
C ASN A 224 -14.62 28.12 4.82
N GLN A 225 -13.63 27.31 5.19
CA GLN A 225 -13.85 26.17 6.06
C GLN A 225 -14.45 26.57 7.40
N LYS A 226 -15.47 25.86 7.83
CA LYS A 226 -16.09 26.07 9.13
C LYS A 226 -15.19 25.52 10.26
N GLU A 227 -15.26 26.12 11.44
CA GLU A 227 -14.47 25.70 12.59
C GLU A 227 -14.77 24.24 13.01
N GLU A 228 -16.02 23.80 12.90
CA GLU A 228 -16.45 22.44 13.22
C GLU A 228 -15.82 21.37 12.32
N ASP A 229 -15.42 21.76 11.10
CA ASP A 229 -14.81 20.90 10.08
C ASP A 229 -13.28 20.94 10.10
N MET A 230 -12.69 21.77 11.00
CA MET A 230 -11.25 21.81 11.22
C MET A 230 -10.79 20.65 12.10
N ALA A 231 -9.57 20.20 11.90
CA ALA A 231 -8.93 19.17 12.72
C ALA A 231 -8.35 19.72 14.03
N PRO A 232 -8.22 18.92 15.09
CA PRO A 232 -7.41 19.31 16.24
C PRO A 232 -5.93 19.37 15.83
N ASP A 233 -5.19 20.34 16.38
CA ASP A 233 -3.75 20.38 16.23
C ASP A 233 -3.11 19.15 16.89
N ALA A 234 -2.12 18.54 16.25
CA ALA A 234 -1.51 17.29 16.74
C ALA A 234 -0.69 17.45 18.02
N ALA A 235 -0.16 18.65 18.29
CA ALA A 235 0.64 18.96 19.46
C ALA A 235 -0.18 19.66 20.57
N ASP A 236 -1.25 20.36 20.19
CA ASP A 236 -2.11 21.13 21.10
C ASP A 236 -3.58 20.94 20.72
N SER A 237 -4.23 19.93 21.25
CA SER A 237 -5.62 19.57 20.96
C SER A 237 -6.66 20.66 21.30
N SER A 238 -6.25 21.72 22.01
CA SER A 238 -7.11 22.90 22.27
C SER A 238 -7.24 23.82 21.07
N LYS A 239 -6.35 23.68 20.08
CA LYS A 239 -6.37 24.44 18.82
C LYS A 239 -7.03 23.65 17.70
N ARG A 240 -7.66 24.39 16.79
CA ARG A 240 -8.17 23.87 15.53
C ARG A 240 -7.30 24.38 14.38
N VAL A 241 -7.01 23.48 13.46
CA VAL A 241 -6.22 23.77 12.24
C VAL A 241 -7.02 23.33 11.02
N PRO A 242 -6.86 24.01 9.87
CA PRO A 242 -7.53 23.63 8.64
C PRO A 242 -7.20 22.20 8.26
N THR A 243 -8.18 21.49 7.71
CA THR A 243 -7.92 20.24 7.00
C THR A 243 -7.35 20.52 5.61
N MET A 244 -6.74 19.51 5.00
CA MET A 244 -6.14 19.66 3.68
C MET A 244 -6.49 18.48 2.79
N MET A 245 -6.30 18.66 1.48
CA MET A 245 -6.30 17.57 0.50
C MET A 245 -5.00 17.63 -0.32
N ALA A 246 -4.48 16.46 -0.66
CA ALA A 246 -3.43 16.33 -1.66
C ALA A 246 -4.02 16.47 -3.08
N THR A 247 -3.19 16.71 -4.08
CA THR A 247 -3.66 16.71 -5.48
C THR A 247 -4.23 15.35 -5.88
N THR A 248 -3.70 14.28 -5.29
CA THR A 248 -4.21 12.91 -5.43
C THR A 248 -5.59 12.71 -4.83
N ASP A 249 -5.94 13.43 -3.77
CA ASP A 249 -7.30 13.41 -3.21
C ASP A 249 -8.30 14.15 -4.10
N ILE A 250 -7.88 15.30 -4.64
CA ILE A 250 -8.73 16.04 -5.59
C ILE A 250 -8.99 15.19 -6.84
N ALA A 251 -8.07 14.29 -7.22
CA ALA A 251 -8.30 13.33 -8.30
C ALA A 251 -9.50 12.40 -8.02
N MET A 252 -9.77 12.05 -6.75
CA MET A 252 -10.94 11.25 -6.38
C MET A 252 -12.28 11.99 -6.62
N ARG A 253 -12.23 13.31 -6.68
CA ARG A 253 -13.37 14.18 -7.00
C ARG A 253 -13.46 14.49 -8.49
N GLU A 254 -12.34 14.66 -9.20
CA GLU A 254 -12.32 15.22 -10.56
C GLU A 254 -12.25 14.14 -11.66
N ASP A 255 -11.57 13.01 -11.45
CA ASP A 255 -11.58 11.91 -12.42
C ASP A 255 -12.98 11.28 -12.51
N PRO A 256 -13.56 11.15 -13.72
CA PRO A 256 -14.96 10.70 -13.85
C PRO A 256 -15.25 9.32 -13.25
N SER A 257 -14.30 8.38 -13.33
CA SER A 257 -14.45 7.03 -12.78
C SER A 257 -14.35 7.06 -11.26
N TYR A 258 -13.31 7.68 -10.73
CA TYR A 258 -13.13 7.83 -9.28
C TYR A 258 -14.25 8.63 -8.63
N LYS A 259 -14.70 9.73 -9.24
CA LYS A 259 -15.81 10.54 -8.76
C LYS A 259 -17.10 9.74 -8.59
N LYS A 260 -17.41 8.88 -9.56
CA LYS A 260 -18.59 8.02 -9.47
C LYS A 260 -18.51 7.09 -8.26
N ILE A 261 -17.36 6.47 -8.03
CA ILE A 261 -17.12 5.57 -6.90
C ILE A 261 -17.12 6.34 -5.58
N SER A 262 -16.42 7.48 -5.53
CA SER A 262 -16.37 8.34 -4.34
C SER A 262 -17.75 8.83 -3.89
N LYS A 263 -18.61 9.24 -4.83
CA LYS A 263 -19.98 9.61 -4.53
C LYS A 263 -20.80 8.43 -4.03
N HIS A 264 -20.61 7.26 -4.65
CA HIS A 264 -21.29 6.04 -4.20
C HIS A 264 -20.90 5.70 -2.75
N PHE A 265 -19.63 5.76 -2.41
CA PHE A 265 -19.15 5.53 -1.04
C PHE A 265 -19.61 6.60 -0.06
N HIS A 266 -19.68 7.86 -0.50
CA HIS A 266 -20.24 8.94 0.31
C HIS A 266 -21.69 8.69 0.70
N GLU A 267 -22.49 8.19 -0.24
CA GLU A 267 -23.90 7.86 -0.04
C GLU A 267 -24.11 6.52 0.69
N ASN A 268 -23.11 5.62 0.71
CA ASN A 268 -23.19 4.26 1.26
C ASN A 268 -22.02 3.95 2.21
N PRO A 269 -21.94 4.57 3.41
CA PRO A 269 -20.81 4.46 4.30
C PRO A 269 -20.50 3.04 4.81
N GLU A 270 -21.51 2.19 4.94
CA GLU A 270 -21.31 0.78 5.32
C GLU A 270 -20.62 -0.02 4.20
N GLU A 271 -20.96 0.25 2.95
CA GLU A 271 -20.31 -0.36 1.80
C GLU A 271 -18.86 0.15 1.65
N PHE A 272 -18.64 1.44 1.90
CA PHE A 272 -17.31 2.01 1.96
C PHE A 272 -16.43 1.32 3.02
N ALA A 273 -16.97 1.12 4.22
CA ALA A 273 -16.24 0.46 5.30
C ALA A 273 -15.85 -0.99 4.94
N ASP A 274 -16.75 -1.76 4.31
CA ASP A 274 -16.43 -3.12 3.85
C ASP A 274 -15.43 -3.10 2.69
N ALA A 275 -15.58 -2.19 1.74
CA ALA A 275 -14.66 -2.05 0.62
C ALA A 275 -13.24 -1.69 1.10
N PHE A 276 -13.11 -0.77 2.06
CA PHE A 276 -11.82 -0.44 2.68
C PHE A 276 -11.23 -1.66 3.41
N ALA A 277 -12.00 -2.34 4.23
CA ALA A 277 -11.53 -3.51 4.98
C ALA A 277 -10.96 -4.59 4.04
N ARG A 278 -11.63 -4.86 2.92
CA ARG A 278 -11.20 -5.82 1.90
C ARG A 278 -9.98 -5.35 1.12
N ALA A 279 -9.92 -4.07 0.73
CA ALA A 279 -8.79 -3.49 0.02
C ALA A 279 -7.54 -3.44 0.92
N TRP A 280 -7.71 -3.09 2.19
CA TRP A 280 -6.66 -3.13 3.20
C TRP A 280 -6.12 -4.55 3.40
N PHE A 281 -7.00 -5.53 3.55
CA PHE A 281 -6.61 -6.92 3.66
C PHE A 281 -5.83 -7.39 2.42
N LYS A 282 -6.31 -7.06 1.22
CA LYS A 282 -5.63 -7.38 -0.04
C LYS A 282 -4.24 -6.77 -0.10
N LEU A 283 -4.09 -5.49 0.22
CA LEU A 283 -2.81 -4.79 0.23
C LEU A 283 -1.77 -5.53 1.09
N LEU A 284 -2.19 -6.01 2.26
CA LEU A 284 -1.30 -6.60 3.26
C LEU A 284 -1.06 -8.10 3.09
N HIS A 285 -1.85 -8.80 2.27
CA HIS A 285 -1.80 -10.27 2.18
C HIS A 285 -1.56 -10.81 0.77
N ARG A 286 -1.65 -9.95 -0.27
CA ARG A 286 -1.49 -10.41 -1.66
C ARG A 286 -0.15 -11.08 -1.96
N ASP A 287 0.90 -10.68 -1.27
CA ASP A 287 2.27 -11.18 -1.49
C ASP A 287 2.63 -12.37 -0.59
N MET A 288 1.67 -12.86 0.19
CA MET A 288 1.87 -14.02 1.08
C MET A 288 1.66 -15.37 0.39
N GLY A 289 1.29 -15.38 -0.87
CA GLY A 289 0.96 -16.58 -1.62
C GLY A 289 -0.48 -17.07 -1.40
N PRO A 290 -0.76 -18.36 -1.66
CA PRO A 290 -2.09 -18.91 -1.54
C PRO A 290 -2.55 -19.02 -0.07
N LYS A 291 -3.87 -19.01 0.15
CA LYS A 291 -4.50 -19.03 1.48
C LYS A 291 -4.02 -20.19 2.39
N ASN A 292 -3.60 -21.33 1.82
CA ASN A 292 -3.08 -22.45 2.61
C ASN A 292 -1.75 -22.14 3.33
N ARG A 293 -1.13 -21.01 3.04
CA ARG A 293 0.05 -20.50 3.78
C ARG A 293 -0.33 -19.56 4.92
N TYR A 294 -1.58 -19.16 5.00
CA TYR A 294 -2.07 -18.23 6.01
C TYR A 294 -2.17 -18.91 7.38
N MET A 295 -1.78 -18.21 8.42
CA MET A 295 -1.73 -18.73 9.78
C MET A 295 -2.47 -17.83 10.77
N GLY A 296 -3.14 -18.44 11.71
CA GLY A 296 -3.79 -17.76 12.82
C GLY A 296 -5.31 -17.89 12.83
N PRO A 297 -5.93 -17.49 13.94
CA PRO A 297 -7.37 -17.67 14.14
C PRO A 297 -8.23 -16.61 13.40
N GLU A 298 -7.62 -15.53 12.92
CA GLU A 298 -8.32 -14.42 12.27
C GLU A 298 -8.27 -14.50 10.75
N VAL A 299 -7.76 -15.61 10.20
CA VAL A 299 -7.77 -15.87 8.76
C VAL A 299 -9.22 -15.98 8.29
N PRO A 300 -9.67 -15.13 7.34
CA PRO A 300 -11.04 -15.19 6.86
C PRO A 300 -11.38 -16.53 6.19
N ASP A 301 -12.59 -17.03 6.42
CA ASP A 301 -13.08 -18.22 5.72
C ASP A 301 -13.34 -17.95 4.24
N GLU A 302 -13.78 -16.75 3.91
CA GLU A 302 -14.02 -16.32 2.53
C GLU A 302 -12.72 -16.33 1.73
N GLU A 303 -12.75 -16.96 0.55
CA GLU A 303 -11.66 -16.90 -0.42
C GLU A 303 -11.96 -15.82 -1.46
N LEU A 304 -11.03 -14.87 -1.59
CA LEU A 304 -11.15 -13.77 -2.53
C LEU A 304 -10.52 -14.16 -3.88
N ILE A 305 -11.05 -13.62 -4.97
CA ILE A 305 -10.61 -13.98 -6.33
C ILE A 305 -9.11 -13.76 -6.55
N TRP A 306 -8.54 -12.72 -5.95
CA TRP A 306 -7.11 -12.40 -6.06
C TRP A 306 -6.21 -13.37 -5.28
N GLN A 307 -6.76 -14.16 -4.34
CA GLN A 307 -6.04 -15.23 -3.64
C GLN A 307 -5.81 -16.43 -4.53
N ASP A 308 -6.40 -16.43 -5.73
CA ASP A 308 -6.20 -17.45 -6.73
C ASP A 308 -6.58 -18.86 -6.22
N PRO A 309 -7.82 -19.01 -5.74
CA PRO A 309 -8.24 -20.27 -5.12
C PRO A 309 -8.14 -21.42 -6.11
N ILE A 310 -7.57 -22.52 -5.63
CA ILE A 310 -7.45 -23.74 -6.42
C ILE A 310 -8.75 -24.54 -6.25
N PRO A 311 -9.48 -24.84 -7.33
CA PRO A 311 -10.65 -25.70 -7.24
C PRO A 311 -10.29 -27.06 -6.63
N VAL A 312 -11.16 -27.57 -5.80
CA VAL A 312 -11.01 -28.94 -5.27
C VAL A 312 -10.96 -29.91 -6.45
N GLY A 313 -9.86 -30.62 -6.57
CA GLY A 313 -9.67 -31.60 -7.64
C GLY A 313 -10.69 -32.76 -7.51
N ALA A 314 -11.18 -33.23 -8.63
CA ALA A 314 -11.94 -34.47 -8.65
C ALA A 314 -11.02 -35.65 -8.27
N SER A 315 -11.61 -36.66 -7.63
CA SER A 315 -10.90 -37.94 -7.43
C SER A 315 -10.54 -38.55 -8.79
N TYR A 316 -9.30 -38.96 -8.95
CA TYR A 316 -8.82 -39.61 -10.18
C TYR A 316 -7.87 -40.75 -9.87
N ASP A 317 -7.81 -41.69 -10.79
CA ASP A 317 -6.91 -42.86 -10.76
C ASP A 317 -5.52 -42.42 -11.26
N ILE A 318 -4.55 -42.35 -10.33
CA ILE A 318 -3.19 -41.93 -10.65
C ILE A 318 -2.52 -42.90 -11.65
N ASP A 319 -2.75 -44.22 -11.55
CA ASP A 319 -2.11 -45.19 -12.41
C ASP A 319 -2.68 -45.10 -13.82
N LYS A 320 -3.97 -44.83 -13.96
CA LYS A 320 -4.58 -44.55 -15.25
C LYS A 320 -4.02 -43.28 -15.90
N VAL A 321 -3.74 -42.23 -15.12
CA VAL A 321 -3.10 -41.02 -15.65
C VAL A 321 -1.68 -41.31 -16.08
N LYS A 322 -0.88 -42.03 -15.27
CA LYS A 322 0.48 -42.45 -15.65
C LYS A 322 0.49 -43.31 -16.93
N SER A 323 -0.44 -44.24 -17.06
CA SER A 323 -0.57 -45.05 -18.27
C SER A 323 -0.86 -44.20 -19.50
N LYS A 324 -1.75 -43.22 -19.37
CA LYS A 324 -2.03 -42.28 -20.46
C LYS A 324 -0.82 -41.42 -20.83
N ILE A 325 -0.04 -40.98 -19.86
CA ILE A 325 1.21 -40.24 -20.13
C ILE A 325 2.21 -41.15 -20.85
N ALA A 326 2.35 -42.39 -20.41
CA ALA A 326 3.24 -43.36 -21.05
C ALA A 326 2.81 -43.77 -22.49
N GLU A 327 1.53 -43.64 -22.79
CA GLU A 327 0.97 -43.88 -24.13
C GLU A 327 1.17 -42.70 -25.09
N THR A 328 1.58 -41.52 -24.58
CA THR A 328 1.95 -40.38 -25.41
C THR A 328 3.26 -40.73 -26.14
N ASN A 329 3.43 -40.25 -27.37
CA ASN A 329 4.70 -40.41 -28.08
C ASN A 329 5.73 -39.31 -27.69
N LEU A 330 5.54 -38.68 -26.55
CA LEU A 330 6.46 -37.64 -26.04
C LEU A 330 7.76 -38.29 -25.57
N THR A 331 8.85 -37.68 -25.95
CA THR A 331 10.17 -38.03 -25.41
C THR A 331 10.30 -37.68 -23.93
N ILE A 332 11.25 -38.28 -23.26
CA ILE A 332 11.54 -37.90 -21.84
C ILE A 332 11.88 -36.42 -21.75
N GLN A 333 12.59 -35.88 -22.73
CA GLN A 333 12.95 -34.47 -22.78
C GLN A 333 11.69 -33.59 -22.82
N GLU A 334 10.78 -33.84 -23.74
CA GLU A 334 9.53 -33.06 -23.86
C GLU A 334 8.65 -33.15 -22.60
N MET A 335 8.61 -34.31 -21.95
CA MET A 335 7.91 -34.47 -20.68
C MET A 335 8.55 -33.65 -19.57
N VAL A 336 9.89 -33.60 -19.50
CA VAL A 336 10.65 -32.79 -18.51
C VAL A 336 10.47 -31.31 -18.79
N GLU A 337 10.57 -30.90 -20.06
CA GLU A 337 10.34 -29.49 -20.47
C GLU A 337 8.94 -29.02 -20.11
N THR A 338 7.92 -29.82 -20.36
CA THR A 338 6.52 -29.52 -19.99
C THR A 338 6.37 -29.35 -18.47
N ALA A 339 6.94 -30.26 -17.69
CA ALA A 339 6.89 -30.19 -16.24
C ALA A 339 7.64 -28.96 -15.70
N TRP A 340 8.81 -28.68 -16.26
CA TRP A 340 9.61 -27.52 -15.89
C TRP A 340 8.91 -26.19 -16.24
N ALA A 341 8.41 -26.07 -17.47
CA ALA A 341 7.67 -24.90 -17.91
C ALA A 341 6.44 -24.62 -17.01
N SER A 342 5.73 -25.69 -16.59
CA SER A 342 4.63 -25.56 -15.62
C SER A 342 5.08 -24.99 -14.27
N ALA A 343 6.27 -25.33 -13.81
CA ALA A 343 6.81 -24.89 -12.52
C ALA A 343 7.51 -23.53 -12.61
N SER A 344 8.03 -23.15 -13.75
CA SER A 344 8.86 -21.96 -13.97
C SER A 344 8.11 -20.63 -13.80
N THR A 345 6.79 -20.66 -13.70
CA THR A 345 5.97 -19.47 -13.42
C THR A 345 5.94 -19.08 -11.95
N TYR A 346 6.61 -19.84 -11.07
CA TYR A 346 6.67 -19.50 -9.65
C TYR A 346 7.45 -18.20 -9.42
N ARG A 347 6.86 -17.32 -8.61
CA ARG A 347 7.47 -16.05 -8.18
C ARG A 347 7.76 -16.09 -6.69
N GLY A 348 9.02 -15.92 -6.31
CA GLY A 348 9.43 -15.87 -4.91
C GLY A 348 8.91 -14.64 -4.17
N THR A 349 8.69 -13.53 -4.86
CA THR A 349 8.26 -12.24 -4.28
C THR A 349 6.84 -12.29 -3.70
N ASP A 350 5.91 -12.98 -4.37
CA ASP A 350 4.52 -13.12 -3.92
C ASP A 350 4.10 -14.58 -3.70
N MET A 351 5.03 -15.51 -3.87
CA MET A 351 4.84 -16.95 -3.67
C MET A 351 3.71 -17.55 -4.53
N ARG A 352 3.48 -16.98 -5.71
CA ARG A 352 2.44 -17.37 -6.67
C ARG A 352 3.02 -18.02 -7.90
N GLY A 353 2.13 -18.62 -8.69
CA GLY A 353 2.53 -19.36 -9.88
C GLY A 353 2.94 -20.79 -9.55
N GLY A 354 3.90 -21.34 -10.31
CA GLY A 354 4.31 -22.74 -10.23
C GLY A 354 3.34 -23.67 -10.96
N ALA A 355 3.37 -24.95 -10.64
CA ALA A 355 2.55 -25.98 -11.29
C ALA A 355 1.03 -25.87 -11.02
N ASN A 356 0.62 -24.83 -10.36
CA ASN A 356 -0.75 -24.59 -9.94
C ASN A 356 -1.70 -24.41 -11.15
N GLY A 357 -2.54 -25.41 -11.42
CA GLY A 357 -3.57 -25.36 -12.46
C GLY A 357 -3.04 -25.41 -13.90
N ALA A 358 -1.80 -25.78 -14.13
CA ALA A 358 -1.19 -25.89 -15.46
C ALA A 358 -1.35 -24.61 -16.30
N ARG A 359 -0.90 -23.49 -15.78
CA ARG A 359 -1.08 -22.15 -16.39
C ARG A 359 -0.39 -21.97 -17.73
N ILE A 360 0.56 -22.84 -18.08
CA ILE A 360 1.23 -22.81 -19.40
C ILE A 360 0.25 -22.90 -20.59
N ARG A 361 -0.96 -23.40 -20.38
CA ARG A 361 -2.03 -23.44 -21.40
C ARG A 361 -2.82 -22.14 -21.54
N LEU A 362 -2.59 -21.18 -20.65
CA LEU A 362 -3.35 -19.93 -20.56
C LEU A 362 -2.49 -18.77 -21.03
N ALA A 363 -3.11 -17.74 -21.60
CA ALA A 363 -2.41 -16.50 -21.91
C ALA A 363 -2.02 -15.77 -20.61
N PRO A 364 -0.88 -15.07 -20.56
CA PRO A 364 0.13 -14.97 -21.64
C PRO A 364 1.11 -16.15 -21.72
N GLN A 365 1.13 -17.05 -20.75
CA GLN A 365 2.15 -18.10 -20.63
C GLN A 365 2.22 -19.03 -21.86
N LYS A 366 1.07 -19.36 -22.46
CA LYS A 366 1.01 -20.19 -23.67
C LYS A 366 1.73 -19.58 -24.88
N ASP A 367 1.95 -18.26 -24.85
CA ASP A 367 2.54 -17.51 -25.95
C ASP A 367 4.03 -17.17 -25.67
N TRP A 368 4.58 -17.65 -24.55
CA TRP A 368 6.00 -17.51 -24.27
C TRP A 368 6.82 -18.45 -25.15
N GLU A 369 7.98 -17.96 -25.63
CA GLU A 369 8.88 -18.70 -26.52
C GLU A 369 9.26 -20.09 -25.98
N ILE A 370 9.37 -20.22 -24.66
CA ILE A 370 9.73 -21.47 -23.99
C ILE A 370 8.58 -22.49 -23.98
N ASN A 371 7.36 -22.07 -24.21
CA ASN A 371 6.17 -22.92 -24.22
C ASN A 371 5.62 -23.16 -25.64
#